data_e05e011900f0fbc2be028a4a8fc2d477
#
_entry.id   e05e011900f0fbc2be028a4a8fc2d477
#
_cell.length_a   1.000
_cell.length_b   1.000
_cell.length_c   1.000
_cell.angle_alpha   90.00
_cell.angle_beta   90.00
_cell.angle_gamma   90.00
#
_symmetry.space_group_name_H-M   'P 1'
#
loop_
_entity.id
_entity.type
_entity.pdbx_description
1 polymer ?
#
loop_
_entity_poly.entity_id
_entity_poly.type
_entity_poly.pdbx_seq_one_letter_code
_entity_poly.pdbx_strand_id
1 'polypeptide(L)'
;MRQVVTRGVIGLSFLLGLVLFSAVPAMAQDAGIRGGISVDPDQFYFGGHFETAPLIDHLYFRPNVELGIGDDVTLLAANMEFIYKFTTRRPWNVYAGAGPALNIYMPDEGDSDSEAGLNILVGVEQSRGLFFEFKIGAIDSPDFKFGVGWTFR
;
A
#
# COMPACT_ATOMS: atom_id res chain seq x y z
N MET A 1 16.47 19.06 -22.04
CA MET A 1 17.15 18.69 -20.79
C MET A 1 16.20 18.25 -19.67
N ARG A 2 15.13 18.98 -19.36
CA ARG A 2 14.16 18.57 -18.32
C ARG A 2 13.52 17.18 -18.55
N GLN A 3 13.13 16.84 -19.77
CA GLN A 3 12.49 15.56 -20.08
C GLN A 3 13.40 14.33 -19.91
N VAL A 4 14.69 14.48 -20.15
CA VAL A 4 15.65 13.35 -20.01
C VAL A 4 15.91 13.04 -18.53
N VAL A 5 15.97 14.09 -17.69
CA VAL A 5 16.15 13.93 -16.24
C VAL A 5 14.92 13.26 -15.61
N THR A 6 13.72 13.67 -16.01
CA THR A 6 12.47 13.10 -15.51
C THR A 6 12.33 11.62 -15.89
N ARG A 7 12.67 11.26 -17.12
CA ARG A 7 12.66 9.84 -17.56
C ARG A 7 13.69 8.98 -16.82
N GLY A 8 14.86 9.53 -16.52
CA GLY A 8 15.90 8.85 -15.75
C GLY A 8 15.49 8.60 -14.30
N VAL A 9 14.86 9.58 -13.66
CA VAL A 9 14.38 9.47 -12.27
C VAL A 9 13.23 8.45 -12.17
N ILE A 10 12.28 8.48 -13.10
CA ILE A 10 11.16 7.52 -13.15
C ILE A 10 11.70 6.10 -13.37
N GLY A 11 12.64 5.92 -14.29
CA GLY A 11 13.27 4.62 -14.56
C GLY A 11 14.03 4.07 -13.33
N LEU A 12 14.75 4.92 -12.63
CA LEU A 12 15.51 4.54 -11.43
C LEU A 12 14.57 4.21 -10.27
N SER A 13 13.50 4.99 -10.07
CA SER A 13 12.49 4.74 -9.04
C SER A 13 11.72 3.45 -9.31
N PHE A 14 11.40 3.16 -10.56
CA PHE A 14 10.74 1.92 -10.97
C PHE A 14 11.65 0.70 -10.76
N LEU A 15 12.93 0.83 -11.11
CA LEU A 15 13.93 -0.22 -10.92
C LEU A 15 14.18 -0.49 -9.43
N LEU A 16 14.28 0.56 -8.62
CA LEU A 16 14.43 0.46 -7.18
C LEU A 16 13.19 -0.18 -6.53
N GLY A 17 12.00 0.21 -6.97
CA GLY A 17 10.75 -0.42 -6.56
C GLY A 17 10.69 -1.90 -6.92
N LEU A 18 11.09 -2.26 -8.14
CA LEU A 18 11.11 -3.65 -8.60
C LEU A 18 12.12 -4.51 -7.81
N VAL A 19 13.29 -3.97 -7.51
CA VAL A 19 14.33 -4.66 -6.70
C VAL A 19 13.85 -4.85 -5.26
N LEU A 20 13.22 -3.85 -4.67
CA LEU A 20 12.64 -3.97 -3.33
C LEU A 20 11.50 -5.00 -3.30
N PHE A 21 10.64 -5.01 -4.33
CA PHE A 21 9.58 -6.00 -4.45
C PHE A 21 10.08 -7.43 -4.66
N SER A 22 11.19 -7.62 -5.36
CA SER A 22 11.78 -8.95 -5.55
C SER A 22 12.49 -9.50 -4.30
N ALA A 23 12.92 -8.62 -3.39
CA ALA A 23 13.54 -9.03 -2.12
C ALA A 23 12.51 -9.38 -1.04
N VAL A 24 11.29 -8.83 -1.11
CA VAL A 24 10.24 -9.03 -0.11
C VAL A 24 9.80 -10.49 0.05
N PRO A 25 9.60 -11.30 -1.02
CA PRO A 25 9.21 -12.70 -0.87
C PRO A 25 10.17 -13.54 -0.03
N ALA A 26 11.45 -13.19 -0.01
CA ALA A 26 12.45 -13.90 0.79
C ALA A 26 12.35 -13.61 2.29
N MET A 27 11.72 -12.49 2.67
CA MET A 27 11.52 -12.05 4.05
C MET A 27 10.06 -12.18 4.50
N ALA A 28 9.13 -12.40 3.56
CA ALA A 28 7.72 -12.52 3.86
C ALA A 28 7.43 -13.85 4.55
N GLN A 29 6.66 -13.79 5.63
CA GLN A 29 6.09 -14.99 6.26
C GLN A 29 4.68 -15.25 5.72
N ASP A 30 3.91 -14.19 5.51
CA ASP A 30 2.52 -14.26 5.11
C ASP A 30 2.26 -13.44 3.84
N ALA A 31 1.36 -13.91 3.03
CA ALA A 31 0.83 -13.20 1.87
C ALA A 31 -0.65 -12.95 2.05
N GLY A 32 -1.21 -11.99 1.35
CA GLY A 32 -2.63 -11.73 1.43
C GLY A 32 -3.19 -10.91 0.28
N ILE A 33 -4.49 -10.79 0.29
CA ILE A 33 -5.27 -9.99 -0.66
C ILE A 33 -6.04 -8.91 0.08
N ARG A 34 -6.32 -7.83 -0.62
CA ARG A 34 -7.07 -6.68 -0.10
C ARG A 34 -7.93 -6.04 -1.16
N GLY A 35 -8.96 -5.34 -0.75
CA GLY A 35 -9.79 -4.54 -1.62
C GLY A 35 -10.62 -3.56 -0.82
N GLY A 36 -11.17 -2.55 -1.50
CA GLY A 36 -11.95 -1.54 -0.83
C GLY A 36 -12.32 -0.37 -1.73
N ILE A 37 -12.55 0.74 -1.10
CA ILE A 37 -12.91 2.01 -1.75
C ILE A 37 -11.93 3.11 -1.36
N SER A 38 -11.71 4.04 -2.25
CA SER A 38 -10.97 5.28 -1.99
C SER A 38 -11.81 6.50 -2.34
N VAL A 39 -11.45 7.62 -1.73
CA VAL A 39 -12.02 8.94 -1.99
C VAL A 39 -10.89 9.86 -2.40
N ASP A 40 -11.13 10.64 -3.44
CA ASP A 40 -10.20 11.57 -4.07
C ASP A 40 -8.85 10.93 -4.46
N PRO A 41 -8.87 10.13 -5.54
CA PRO A 41 -9.99 9.85 -6.45
C PRO A 41 -10.96 8.78 -5.93
N ASP A 42 -12.23 8.91 -6.34
CA ASP A 42 -13.27 7.91 -6.05
C ASP A 42 -13.02 6.65 -6.88
N GLN A 43 -12.67 5.57 -6.22
CA GLN A 43 -12.29 4.32 -6.87
C GLN A 43 -12.65 3.10 -6.04
N PHE A 44 -12.90 2.00 -6.72
CA PHE A 44 -12.72 0.67 -6.12
C PHE A 44 -11.29 0.23 -6.33
N TYR A 45 -10.66 -0.31 -5.31
CA TYR A 45 -9.32 -0.88 -5.45
C TYR A 45 -9.25 -2.32 -4.98
N PHE A 46 -8.31 -3.05 -5.54
CA PHE A 46 -7.92 -4.39 -5.10
C PHE A 46 -6.41 -4.55 -5.22
N GLY A 47 -5.86 -5.49 -4.48
CA GLY A 47 -4.42 -5.69 -4.49
C GLY A 47 -3.97 -6.87 -3.65
N GLY A 48 -2.67 -6.98 -3.54
CA GLY A 48 -1.99 -7.98 -2.74
C GLY A 48 -0.97 -7.35 -1.81
N HIS A 49 -0.65 -8.07 -0.74
CA HIS A 49 0.37 -7.67 0.21
C HIS A 49 1.19 -8.87 0.68
N PHE A 50 2.37 -8.55 1.17
CA PHE A 50 3.18 -9.46 1.97
C PHE A 50 3.35 -8.87 3.36
N GLU A 51 3.54 -9.74 4.34
CA GLU A 51 3.86 -9.33 5.70
C GLU A 51 5.10 -10.09 6.17
N THR A 52 6.08 -9.37 6.69
CA THR A 52 7.31 -9.98 7.21
C THR A 52 7.08 -10.57 8.59
N ALA A 53 8.04 -11.36 9.06
CA ALA A 53 8.24 -11.55 10.50
C ALA A 53 8.37 -10.19 11.20
N PRO A 54 8.09 -10.11 12.50
CA PRO A 54 8.34 -8.88 13.24
C PRO A 54 9.82 -8.46 13.08
N LEU A 55 10.04 -7.22 12.64
CA LEU A 55 11.38 -6.64 12.52
C LEU A 55 12.00 -6.38 13.89
N ILE A 56 11.18 -5.88 14.78
CA ILE A 56 11.36 -5.73 16.23
C ILE A 56 10.01 -6.00 16.88
N ASP A 57 9.94 -6.08 18.19
CA ASP A 57 8.70 -6.40 18.90
C ASP A 57 7.50 -5.61 18.38
N HIS A 58 6.50 -6.34 17.87
CA HIS A 58 5.24 -5.81 17.35
C HIS A 58 5.31 -4.95 16.09
N LEU A 59 6.50 -4.68 15.53
CA LEU A 59 6.66 -3.90 14.31
C LEU A 59 6.86 -4.83 13.10
N TYR A 60 6.01 -4.68 12.10
CA TYR A 60 6.00 -5.47 10.87
C TYR A 60 6.19 -4.57 9.65
N PHE A 61 6.78 -5.10 8.60
CA PHE A 61 6.80 -4.47 7.29
C PHE A 61 5.76 -5.16 6.39
N ARG A 62 4.84 -4.38 5.83
CA ARG A 62 3.73 -4.86 4.99
C ARG A 62 3.70 -4.12 3.65
N PRO A 63 4.61 -4.45 2.72
CA PRO A 63 4.52 -3.91 1.36
C PRO A 63 3.29 -4.44 0.64
N ASN A 64 2.69 -3.56 -0.17
CA ASN A 64 1.52 -3.94 -0.95
C ASN A 64 1.44 -3.21 -2.28
N VAL A 65 0.73 -3.80 -3.24
CA VAL A 65 0.39 -3.19 -4.51
C VAL A 65 -1.13 -3.19 -4.64
N GLU A 66 -1.67 -2.05 -5.03
CA GLU A 66 -3.10 -1.83 -5.19
C GLU A 66 -3.38 -1.24 -6.58
N LEU A 67 -4.42 -1.74 -7.23
CA LEU A 67 -4.96 -1.20 -8.47
C LEU A 67 -6.34 -0.60 -8.17
N GLY A 68 -6.45 0.72 -8.29
CA GLY A 68 -7.70 1.46 -8.15
C GLY A 68 -8.31 1.75 -9.52
N ILE A 69 -9.59 1.52 -9.65
CA ILE A 69 -10.37 1.76 -10.87
C ILE A 69 -11.51 2.70 -10.54
N GLY A 70 -11.53 3.85 -11.18
CA GLY A 70 -12.56 4.87 -11.09
C GLY A 70 -13.06 5.29 -12.46
N ASP A 71 -13.99 6.22 -12.50
CA ASP A 71 -14.66 6.64 -13.75
C ASP A 71 -13.70 7.42 -14.68
N ASP A 72 -12.76 8.18 -14.13
CA ASP A 72 -11.91 9.09 -14.91
C ASP A 72 -10.41 8.76 -14.80
N VAL A 73 -10.02 7.91 -13.86
CA VAL A 73 -8.62 7.62 -13.59
C VAL A 73 -8.43 6.22 -13.01
N THR A 74 -7.40 5.56 -13.49
CA THR A 74 -6.88 4.31 -12.91
C THR A 74 -5.63 4.62 -12.09
N LEU A 75 -5.52 4.09 -10.88
CA LEU A 75 -4.38 4.29 -9.99
C LEU A 75 -3.68 2.97 -9.71
N LEU A 76 -2.39 2.92 -10.02
CA LEU A 76 -1.51 1.87 -9.54
C LEU A 76 -0.69 2.40 -8.37
N ALA A 77 -0.86 1.81 -7.20
CA ALA A 77 -0.16 2.21 -5.98
C ALA A 77 0.75 1.09 -5.47
N ALA A 78 2.00 1.41 -5.22
CA ALA A 78 2.94 0.56 -4.51
C ALA A 78 3.25 1.19 -3.15
N ASN A 79 2.90 0.51 -2.07
CA ASN A 79 3.00 1.02 -0.71
C ASN A 79 4.04 0.21 0.08
N MET A 80 4.85 0.90 0.88
CA MET A 80 5.81 0.31 1.81
C MET A 80 5.41 0.69 3.23
N GLU A 81 4.55 -0.10 3.83
CA GLU A 81 3.94 0.21 5.12
C GLU A 81 4.66 -0.49 6.26
N PHE A 82 4.94 0.27 7.31
CA PHE A 82 5.37 -0.25 8.60
C PHE A 82 4.19 -0.19 9.55
N ILE A 83 3.83 -1.33 10.13
CA ILE A 83 2.68 -1.45 11.01
C ILE A 83 3.11 -1.93 12.40
N TYR A 84 2.59 -1.28 13.40
CA TYR A 84 2.74 -1.68 14.79
C TYR A 84 1.46 -2.34 15.28
N LYS A 85 1.54 -3.60 15.72
CA LYS A 85 0.39 -4.37 16.22
C LYS A 85 0.33 -4.28 17.73
N PHE A 86 -0.76 -3.70 18.22
CA PHE A 86 -1.01 -3.62 19.65
C PHE A 86 -1.50 -4.98 20.17
N THR A 87 -0.83 -5.54 21.15
CA THR A 87 -1.25 -6.81 21.73
C THR A 87 -2.56 -6.63 22.50
N THR A 88 -3.59 -7.31 22.06
CA THR A 88 -4.87 -7.39 22.79
C THR A 88 -5.12 -8.84 23.22
N ARG A 89 -5.82 -9.04 24.32
CA ARG A 89 -6.18 -10.39 24.81
C ARG A 89 -7.38 -11.01 24.08
N ARG A 90 -7.82 -10.38 22.98
CA ARG A 90 -9.00 -10.76 22.19
C ARG A 90 -8.56 -11.32 20.84
N PRO A 91 -9.44 -12.01 20.10
CA PRO A 91 -9.12 -12.52 18.77
C PRO A 91 -8.83 -11.41 17.73
N TRP A 92 -9.10 -10.16 18.05
CA TRP A 92 -8.83 -8.99 17.23
C TRP A 92 -7.68 -8.18 17.79
N ASN A 93 -6.68 -7.92 16.97
CA ASN A 93 -5.59 -7.00 17.25
C ASN A 93 -5.84 -5.68 16.54
N VAL A 94 -5.61 -4.59 17.26
CA VAL A 94 -5.57 -3.25 16.66
C VAL A 94 -4.15 -3.01 16.15
N TYR A 95 -4.01 -2.36 15.01
CA TYR A 95 -2.73 -1.91 14.52
C TYR A 95 -2.79 -0.48 13.98
N ALA A 96 -1.66 0.17 13.95
CA ALA A 96 -1.47 1.47 13.33
C ALA A 96 -0.15 1.45 12.54
N GLY A 97 -0.06 2.24 11.50
CA GLY A 97 1.14 2.27 10.70
C GLY A 97 1.24 3.49 9.80
N ALA A 98 2.36 3.55 9.11
CA ALA A 98 2.64 4.57 8.11
C ALA A 98 3.68 4.05 7.13
N GLY A 99 3.74 4.65 5.96
CA GLY A 99 4.79 4.35 5.00
C GLY A 99 4.68 5.13 3.71
N PRO A 100 5.80 5.22 2.98
CA PRO A 100 5.82 5.85 1.68
C PRO A 100 5.02 5.03 0.65
N ALA A 101 4.50 5.74 -0.33
CA ALA A 101 3.78 5.18 -1.47
C ALA A 101 4.33 5.75 -2.78
N LEU A 102 4.32 4.94 -3.82
CA LEU A 102 4.48 5.40 -5.20
C LEU A 102 3.14 5.23 -5.90
N ASN A 103 2.56 6.33 -6.32
CA ASN A 103 1.26 6.39 -6.98
C ASN A 103 1.46 6.74 -8.45
N ILE A 104 0.91 5.92 -9.35
CA ILE A 104 0.91 6.16 -10.79
C ILE A 104 -0.54 6.37 -11.20
N TYR A 105 -0.87 7.61 -11.53
CA TYR A 105 -2.19 8.01 -11.99
C TYR A 105 -2.24 7.90 -13.52
N MET A 106 -3.20 7.15 -14.01
CA MET A 106 -3.45 6.93 -15.44
C MET A 106 -4.86 7.44 -15.77
N PRO A 107 -5.00 8.73 -16.12
CA PRO A 107 -6.29 9.27 -16.54
C PRO A 107 -6.71 8.66 -17.87
N ASP A 108 -8.01 8.59 -18.12
CA ASP A 108 -8.57 8.09 -19.38
C ASP A 108 -8.21 8.99 -20.55
N GLU A 109 -8.01 10.29 -20.30
CA GLU A 109 -7.52 11.27 -21.26
C GLU A 109 -6.31 12.00 -20.67
N GLY A 110 -5.23 12.09 -21.45
CA GLY A 110 -3.99 12.79 -21.09
C GLY A 110 -2.85 11.87 -20.73
N ASP A 111 -1.80 12.47 -20.16
CA ASP A 111 -0.58 11.77 -19.80
C ASP A 111 -0.67 11.19 -18.39
N SER A 112 -0.05 10.03 -18.19
CA SER A 112 0.11 9.44 -16.88
C SER A 112 1.08 10.25 -16.03
N ASP A 113 0.78 10.39 -14.75
CA ASP A 113 1.62 11.06 -13.75
C ASP A 113 1.99 10.11 -12.63
N SER A 114 3.16 10.34 -12.03
CA SER A 114 3.64 9.53 -10.91
C SER A 114 4.04 10.41 -9.75
N GLU A 115 3.53 10.10 -8.58
CA GLU A 115 3.73 10.86 -7.36
C GLU A 115 4.24 9.97 -6.23
N ALA A 116 5.17 10.49 -5.45
CA ALA A 116 5.59 9.88 -4.21
C ALA A 116 4.72 10.41 -3.07
N GLY A 117 4.05 9.53 -2.38
CA GLY A 117 3.11 9.86 -1.32
C GLY A 117 3.51 9.29 0.04
N LEU A 118 2.74 9.64 1.04
CA LEU A 118 2.84 9.10 2.40
C LEU A 118 1.45 8.70 2.88
N ASN A 119 1.31 7.49 3.37
CA ASN A 119 0.08 6.98 3.97
C ASN A 119 0.24 6.82 5.49
N ILE A 120 -0.84 7.12 6.20
CA ILE A 120 -1.04 6.77 7.62
C ILE A 120 -2.23 5.84 7.68
N LEU A 121 -2.15 4.79 8.47
CA LEU A 121 -3.21 3.78 8.53
C LEU A 121 -3.47 3.30 9.95
N VAL A 122 -4.70 2.90 10.17
CA VAL A 122 -5.15 2.19 11.35
C VAL A 122 -6.04 1.03 10.93
N GLY A 123 -6.02 -0.04 11.69
CA GLY A 123 -6.84 -1.20 11.35
C GLY A 123 -7.03 -2.15 12.51
N VAL A 124 -7.87 -3.13 12.26
CA VAL A 124 -8.07 -4.28 13.15
C VAL A 124 -7.90 -5.55 12.34
N GLU A 125 -7.24 -6.52 12.91
CA GLU A 125 -7.04 -7.82 12.28
C GLU A 125 -7.42 -8.96 13.22
N GLN A 126 -8.02 -9.99 12.67
CA GLN A 126 -8.30 -11.23 13.38
C GLN A 126 -7.11 -12.18 13.25
N SER A 127 -6.88 -13.00 14.27
CA SER A 127 -5.79 -14.00 14.25
C SER A 127 -5.86 -14.97 13.08
N ARG A 128 -7.04 -15.16 12.48
CA ARG A 128 -7.25 -15.99 11.29
C ARG A 128 -6.89 -15.32 9.96
N GLY A 129 -6.58 -14.01 9.99
CA GLY A 129 -6.13 -13.26 8.83
C GLY A 129 -7.08 -12.19 8.29
N LEU A 130 -8.36 -12.20 8.66
CA LEU A 130 -9.30 -11.14 8.27
C LEU A 130 -8.88 -9.81 8.88
N PHE A 131 -8.86 -8.75 8.08
CA PHE A 131 -8.58 -7.41 8.57
C PHE A 131 -9.47 -6.35 7.93
N PHE A 132 -9.66 -5.26 8.65
CA PHE A 132 -10.26 -4.02 8.18
C PHE A 132 -9.28 -2.88 8.42
N GLU A 133 -9.14 -2.01 7.44
CA GLU A 133 -8.13 -0.96 7.45
C GLU A 133 -8.69 0.35 6.94
N PHE A 134 -8.28 1.43 7.58
CA PHE A 134 -8.53 2.79 7.16
C PHE A 134 -7.20 3.50 6.94
N LYS A 135 -7.01 4.09 5.75
CA LYS A 135 -5.82 4.86 5.38
C LYS A 135 -6.18 6.30 5.13
N ILE A 136 -5.25 7.16 5.47
CA ILE A 136 -5.26 8.58 5.16
C ILE A 136 -4.01 8.89 4.36
N GLY A 137 -4.17 9.49 3.19
CA GLY A 137 -3.08 10.06 2.41
C GLY A 137 -2.62 11.36 3.04
N ALA A 138 -1.43 11.36 3.61
CA ALA A 138 -0.86 12.56 4.23
C ALA A 138 -0.22 13.50 3.20
N ILE A 139 0.34 12.94 2.12
CA ILE A 139 1.00 13.67 1.04
C ILE A 139 0.78 12.87 -0.25
N ASP A 140 0.34 13.52 -1.32
CA ASP A 140 0.23 12.98 -2.70
C ASP A 140 -0.27 11.53 -2.80
N SER A 141 -1.23 11.20 -1.97
CA SER A 141 -1.92 9.90 -1.91
C SER A 141 -3.42 10.15 -1.82
N PRO A 142 -4.27 9.18 -2.20
CA PRO A 142 -5.71 9.31 -2.02
C PRO A 142 -6.08 9.73 -0.60
N ASP A 143 -6.99 10.68 -0.45
CA ASP A 143 -7.33 11.29 0.83
C ASP A 143 -7.76 10.27 1.87
N PHE A 144 -8.65 9.37 1.48
CA PHE A 144 -9.15 8.30 2.33
C PHE A 144 -9.27 6.99 1.57
N LYS A 145 -8.88 5.90 2.24
CA LYS A 145 -9.14 4.53 1.77
C LYS A 145 -9.74 3.71 2.91
N PHE A 146 -10.78 2.97 2.60
CA PHE A 146 -11.31 1.94 3.48
C PHE A 146 -11.17 0.59 2.80
N GLY A 147 -10.56 -0.36 3.48
CA GLY A 147 -10.27 -1.66 2.93
C GLY A 147 -10.59 -2.82 3.85
N VAL A 148 -10.80 -3.94 3.24
CA VAL A 148 -10.92 -5.25 3.86
C VAL A 148 -9.97 -6.20 3.15
N GLY A 149 -9.42 -7.14 3.88
CA GLY A 149 -8.54 -8.13 3.28
C GLY A 149 -8.37 -9.38 4.13
N TRP A 150 -7.60 -10.28 3.56
CA TRP A 150 -7.26 -11.55 4.20
C TRP A 150 -5.78 -11.83 4.05
N THR A 151 -5.11 -12.07 5.17
CA THR A 151 -3.73 -12.54 5.21
C THR A 151 -3.74 -14.06 5.41
N PHE A 152 -3.14 -14.79 4.50
CA PHE A 152 -3.02 -16.25 4.57
C PHE A 152 -1.92 -16.60 5.56
N ARG A 153 -2.28 -17.24 6.66
CA ARG A 153 -1.39 -17.67 7.74
C ARG A 153 -1.43 -19.17 7.95
#